data_ef764ba4c6a97ffeafc87a0a7e446586
#
_entry.id   ef764ba4c6a97ffeafc87a0a7e446586
#
_cell.length_a   1.000
_cell.length_b   1.000
_cell.length_c   1.000
_cell.angle_alpha   90.00
_cell.angle_beta   90.00
_cell.angle_gamma   90.00
#
_symmetry.space_group_name_H-M   'P 1'
#
loop_
_entity.id
_entity.type
_entity.pdbx_description
1 polymer ?
#
loop_
_entity_poly.entity_id
_entity_poly.type
_entity_poly.pdbx_seq_one_letter_code
_entity_poly.pdbx_strand_id
1 'polypeptide(L)'
;MNYAYKRWGFGLVALLLSALTATAAVKVHTIGDSTMANYDENSTDKRGWCQMLQQFFNADEVVINNRGKSGASSKSFYLESAYWKTVIANVNEGDYVLIQFAHNDEKNGGLDGDDVIAHAKENGQSTDGIDYRGTTASGTFKKYIRAYIEETKAKGGKPVIVTPICRKYFSGNTIRRNGMHDLGDSFSILGSSSKGSVPESDNTYDYAQALRDV
;
A
#
# COMPACT_ATOMS: atom_id res chain seq x y z
N MET A 1 66.94 -58.76 21.53
CA MET A 1 66.49 -57.41 21.86
C MET A 1 65.34 -57.05 20.89
N ASN A 2 64.08 -57.17 21.32
CA ASN A 2 62.92 -56.89 20.45
C ASN A 2 62.27 -55.58 20.95
N TYR A 3 62.30 -54.53 20.17
CA TYR A 3 61.62 -53.29 20.42
C TYR A 3 60.23 -53.37 19.77
N ALA A 4 59.19 -53.36 20.60
CA ALA A 4 57.81 -53.24 20.16
C ALA A 4 57.43 -51.78 20.07
N TYR A 5 57.09 -51.32 18.85
CA TYR A 5 56.53 -49.96 18.63
C TYR A 5 55.01 -49.95 18.92
N LYS A 6 54.60 -49.23 19.96
CA LYS A 6 53.21 -48.89 20.24
C LYS A 6 52.72 -47.84 19.21
N ARG A 7 51.81 -48.23 18.35
CA ARG A 7 51.07 -47.28 17.47
C ARG A 7 49.97 -46.61 18.25
N TRP A 8 50.11 -45.32 18.50
CA TRP A 8 49.06 -44.49 19.00
C TRP A 8 48.14 -44.12 17.84
N GLY A 9 46.88 -44.63 17.80
CA GLY A 9 45.88 -44.19 16.87
C GLY A 9 45.27 -42.87 17.32
N PHE A 10 45.52 -41.79 16.60
CA PHE A 10 44.79 -40.57 16.78
C PHE A 10 43.41 -40.70 16.11
N GLY A 11 42.40 -40.92 16.92
CA GLY A 11 41.01 -40.83 16.48
C GLY A 11 40.63 -39.38 16.23
N LEU A 12 40.45 -38.99 14.95
CA LEU A 12 39.91 -37.70 14.56
C LEU A 12 38.40 -37.72 14.85
N VAL A 13 37.96 -37.12 15.95
CA VAL A 13 36.54 -36.86 16.21
C VAL A 13 36.17 -35.63 15.40
N ALA A 14 35.55 -35.84 14.23
CA ALA A 14 34.94 -34.77 13.46
C ALA A 14 33.64 -34.34 14.15
N LEU A 15 33.67 -33.24 14.89
CA LEU A 15 32.45 -32.59 15.38
C LEU A 15 31.77 -31.93 14.17
N LEU A 16 30.72 -32.57 13.65
CA LEU A 16 29.77 -31.94 12.74
C LEU A 16 28.95 -30.90 13.53
N LEU A 17 29.41 -29.65 13.54
CA LEU A 17 28.56 -28.52 13.91
C LEU A 17 27.53 -28.35 12.79
N SER A 18 26.33 -28.91 12.95
CA SER A 18 25.17 -28.49 12.20
C SER A 18 24.83 -27.06 12.62
N ALA A 19 25.28 -26.08 11.83
CA ALA A 19 24.81 -24.72 11.96
C ALA A 19 23.30 -24.74 11.66
N LEU A 20 22.47 -24.67 12.71
CA LEU A 20 21.08 -24.25 12.54
C LEU A 20 21.13 -22.82 12.00
N THR A 21 20.95 -22.65 10.71
CA THR A 21 20.68 -21.34 10.14
C THR A 21 19.29 -20.96 10.59
N ALA A 22 19.21 -20.17 11.66
CA ALA A 22 17.96 -19.51 11.99
C ALA A 22 17.60 -18.63 10.78
N THR A 23 16.56 -18.99 10.05
CA THR A 23 16.01 -18.13 9.01
C THR A 23 15.48 -16.88 9.68
N ALA A 24 15.92 -15.70 9.25
CA ALA A 24 15.37 -14.46 9.76
C ALA A 24 13.86 -14.42 9.49
N ALA A 25 13.09 -13.88 10.43
CA ALA A 25 11.66 -13.71 10.26
C ALA A 25 11.35 -12.91 8.98
N VAL A 26 10.38 -13.39 8.21
CA VAL A 26 9.90 -12.71 7.01
C VAL A 26 9.19 -11.41 7.42
N LYS A 27 9.54 -10.29 6.81
CA LYS A 27 8.83 -9.04 7.05
C LYS A 27 7.69 -8.86 6.06
N VAL A 28 6.56 -8.44 6.58
CA VAL A 28 5.40 -8.03 5.80
C VAL A 28 5.21 -6.54 6.01
N HIS A 29 5.68 -5.74 5.07
CA HIS A 29 5.45 -4.30 5.04
C HIS A 29 4.06 -4.04 4.50
N THR A 30 3.27 -3.21 5.18
CA THR A 30 1.94 -2.88 4.71
C THR A 30 1.85 -1.39 4.44
N ILE A 31 1.39 -1.02 3.26
CA ILE A 31 1.20 0.37 2.84
C ILE A 31 -0.24 0.59 2.39
N GLY A 32 -0.81 1.72 2.78
CA GLY A 32 -2.19 2.02 2.48
C GLY A 32 -2.71 3.23 3.23
N ASP A 33 -4.02 3.38 3.21
CA ASP A 33 -4.73 4.51 3.80
C ASP A 33 -5.20 4.25 5.25
N SER A 34 -6.23 4.98 5.68
CA SER A 34 -6.82 4.88 7.01
C SER A 34 -7.40 3.49 7.34
N THR A 35 -7.75 2.69 6.35
CA THR A 35 -8.31 1.35 6.58
C THR A 35 -7.26 0.36 7.05
N MET A 36 -5.97 0.64 6.81
CA MET A 36 -4.83 -0.17 7.24
C MET A 36 -4.07 0.44 8.43
N ALA A 37 -4.21 1.75 8.69
CA ALA A 37 -3.38 2.50 9.61
C ALA A 37 -3.45 2.00 11.06
N ASN A 38 -2.40 2.31 11.82
CA ASN A 38 -2.43 2.16 13.27
C ASN A 38 -3.20 3.33 13.90
N TYR A 39 -4.03 3.03 14.88
CA TYR A 39 -4.76 3.99 15.70
C TYR A 39 -4.40 3.80 17.17
N ASP A 40 -4.38 4.88 17.91
CA ASP A 40 -4.19 4.84 19.36
C ASP A 40 -5.44 4.26 20.04
N GLU A 41 -5.26 3.10 20.66
CA GLU A 41 -6.34 2.34 21.32
C GLU A 41 -6.93 3.05 22.53
N ASN A 42 -6.19 4.00 23.11
CA ASN A 42 -6.66 4.77 24.26
C ASN A 42 -7.56 5.94 23.84
N SER A 43 -7.50 6.34 22.56
CA SER A 43 -8.22 7.52 22.05
C SER A 43 -9.39 7.17 21.14
N THR A 44 -9.47 5.96 20.59
CA THR A 44 -10.51 5.56 19.63
C THR A 44 -10.67 4.03 19.54
N ASP A 45 -11.91 3.61 19.28
CA ASP A 45 -12.23 2.20 18.96
C ASP A 45 -11.90 1.81 17.51
N LYS A 46 -11.44 2.77 16.69
CA LYS A 46 -11.04 2.48 15.32
C LYS A 46 -9.80 1.59 15.31
N ARG A 47 -9.79 0.64 14.40
CA ARG A 47 -8.61 -0.20 14.09
C ARG A 47 -8.47 -0.31 12.58
N GLY A 48 -7.25 -0.09 12.07
CA GLY A 48 -6.93 -0.52 10.72
C GLY A 48 -6.70 -2.03 10.72
N TRP A 49 -7.11 -2.71 9.66
CA TRP A 49 -7.02 -4.17 9.64
C TRP A 49 -5.56 -4.67 9.75
N CYS A 50 -4.59 -3.90 9.23
CA CYS A 50 -3.17 -4.24 9.39
C CYS A 50 -2.63 -4.04 10.81
N GLN A 51 -3.24 -3.17 11.61
CA GLN A 51 -2.92 -3.04 13.04
C GLN A 51 -3.18 -4.35 13.78
N MET A 52 -4.19 -5.09 13.34
CA MET A 52 -4.59 -6.35 13.96
C MET A 52 -3.90 -7.58 13.33
N LEU A 53 -3.12 -7.39 12.28
CA LEU A 53 -2.63 -8.50 11.47
C LEU A 53 -1.59 -9.37 12.20
N GLN A 54 -0.73 -8.75 13.03
CA GLN A 54 0.34 -9.48 13.74
C GLN A 54 -0.20 -10.62 14.64
N GLN A 55 -1.39 -10.49 15.21
CA GLN A 55 -1.96 -11.50 16.10
C GLN A 55 -2.23 -12.85 15.42
N PHE A 56 -2.25 -12.89 14.09
CA PHE A 56 -2.49 -14.11 13.31
C PHE A 56 -1.20 -14.83 12.88
N PHE A 57 -0.03 -14.28 13.25
CA PHE A 57 1.27 -14.82 12.87
C PHE A 57 2.17 -14.98 14.10
N ASN A 58 2.99 -16.04 14.09
CA ASN A 58 4.09 -16.18 15.03
C ASN A 58 5.14 -15.10 14.74
N ALA A 59 5.45 -14.25 15.72
CA ALA A 59 6.37 -13.14 15.56
C ALA A 59 7.84 -13.58 15.29
N ASP A 60 8.19 -14.81 15.65
CA ASP A 60 9.51 -15.39 15.36
C ASP A 60 9.65 -15.77 13.86
N GLU A 61 8.53 -15.92 13.14
CA GLU A 61 8.48 -16.33 11.74
C GLU A 61 8.08 -15.19 10.81
N VAL A 62 7.12 -14.35 11.24
CA VAL A 62 6.56 -13.25 10.44
C VAL A 62 6.40 -12.00 11.28
N VAL A 63 7.01 -10.90 10.83
CA VAL A 63 6.90 -9.59 11.46
C VAL A 63 6.09 -8.64 10.57
N ILE A 64 4.99 -8.12 11.09
CA ILE A 64 4.16 -7.14 10.39
C ILE A 64 4.68 -5.73 10.67
N ASN A 65 5.15 -5.06 9.62
CA ASN A 65 5.58 -3.67 9.66
C ASN A 65 4.50 -2.78 9.04
N ASN A 66 3.49 -2.43 9.86
CA ASN A 66 2.38 -1.62 9.37
C ASN A 66 2.77 -0.15 9.19
N ARG A 67 2.71 0.31 7.95
CA ARG A 67 2.99 1.69 7.52
C ARG A 67 1.78 2.39 6.91
N GLY A 68 0.58 1.81 7.05
CA GLY A 68 -0.67 2.46 6.65
C GLY A 68 -0.79 3.86 7.25
N LYS A 69 -1.20 4.83 6.45
CA LYS A 69 -1.26 6.25 6.82
C LYS A 69 -2.66 6.80 6.58
N SER A 70 -3.32 7.23 7.65
CA SER A 70 -4.63 7.86 7.54
C SER A 70 -4.59 9.07 6.61
N GLY A 71 -5.51 9.12 5.66
CA GLY A 71 -5.62 10.20 4.68
C GLY A 71 -4.71 10.07 3.46
N ALA A 72 -3.84 9.07 3.37
CA ALA A 72 -2.99 8.90 2.20
C ALA A 72 -3.76 8.32 1.01
N SER A 73 -3.45 8.82 -0.19
CA SER A 73 -3.74 8.17 -1.47
C SER A 73 -2.51 7.43 -1.99
N SER A 74 -2.65 6.63 -3.02
CA SER A 74 -1.51 6.01 -3.71
C SER A 74 -0.48 7.04 -4.14
N LYS A 75 -0.93 8.19 -4.64
CA LYS A 75 -0.12 9.33 -5.06
C LYS A 75 0.61 9.99 -3.90
N SER A 76 -0.11 10.41 -2.87
CA SER A 76 0.50 11.15 -1.74
C SER A 76 1.47 10.28 -0.96
N PHE A 77 1.15 9.01 -0.74
CA PHE A 77 2.06 8.08 -0.05
C PHE A 77 3.36 7.85 -0.83
N TYR A 78 3.30 7.88 -2.17
CA TYR A 78 4.48 7.76 -3.03
C TYR A 78 5.34 9.01 -3.02
N LEU A 79 4.71 10.18 -3.16
CA LEU A 79 5.40 11.45 -3.35
C LEU A 79 5.94 12.05 -2.05
N GLU A 80 5.24 11.88 -0.93
CA GLU A 80 5.69 12.39 0.36
C GLU A 80 6.88 11.57 0.88
N SER A 81 8.01 12.22 1.01
CA SER A 81 9.32 11.59 1.25
C SER A 81 9.40 10.73 2.51
N ALA A 82 8.54 10.98 3.50
CA ALA A 82 8.52 10.25 4.78
C ALA A 82 7.90 8.85 4.69
N TYR A 83 7.16 8.52 3.62
CA TYR A 83 6.39 7.28 3.57
C TYR A 83 7.03 6.21 2.70
N TRP A 84 6.79 6.22 1.38
CA TRP A 84 7.27 5.14 0.52
C TRP A 84 8.79 4.95 0.55
N LYS A 85 9.55 6.03 0.48
CA LYS A 85 11.01 5.95 0.53
C LYS A 85 11.53 5.24 1.77
N THR A 86 10.86 5.46 2.91
CA THR A 86 11.22 4.78 4.17
C THR A 86 10.87 3.30 4.12
N VAL A 87 9.75 2.93 3.51
CA VAL A 87 9.34 1.53 3.38
C VAL A 87 10.30 0.78 2.47
N ILE A 88 10.49 1.26 1.24
CA ILE A 88 11.29 0.56 0.23
C ILE A 88 12.79 0.45 0.60
N ALA A 89 13.30 1.39 1.40
CA ALA A 89 14.65 1.28 1.94
C ALA A 89 14.82 0.10 2.91
N ASN A 90 13.75 -0.39 3.50
CA ASN A 90 13.76 -1.50 4.48
C ASN A 90 13.23 -2.82 3.92
N VAL A 91 12.83 -2.86 2.66
CA VAL A 91 12.43 -4.10 1.98
C VAL A 91 13.69 -4.88 1.58
N ASN A 92 13.72 -6.15 1.95
CA ASN A 92 14.77 -7.10 1.59
C ASN A 92 14.22 -8.20 0.69
N GLU A 93 15.13 -8.98 0.10
CA GLU A 93 14.75 -10.16 -0.66
C GLU A 93 13.90 -11.13 0.21
N GLY A 94 12.79 -11.57 -0.35
CA GLY A 94 11.85 -12.48 0.31
C GLY A 94 10.77 -11.79 1.16
N ASP A 95 10.92 -10.51 1.52
CA ASP A 95 9.89 -9.74 2.23
C ASP A 95 8.64 -9.55 1.37
N TYR A 96 7.51 -9.29 2.01
CA TYR A 96 6.25 -8.97 1.35
C TYR A 96 5.92 -7.48 1.50
N VAL A 97 5.27 -6.91 0.48
CA VAL A 97 4.67 -5.57 0.57
C VAL A 97 3.19 -5.67 0.20
N LEU A 98 2.31 -5.51 1.19
CA LEU A 98 0.87 -5.46 1.00
C LEU A 98 0.45 -4.01 0.68
N ILE A 99 -0.25 -3.81 -0.43
CA ILE A 99 -0.57 -2.50 -1.00
C ILE A 99 -2.08 -2.36 -1.12
N GLN A 100 -2.68 -1.41 -0.38
CA GLN A 100 -4.11 -1.10 -0.46
C GLN A 100 -4.36 0.41 -0.44
N PHE A 101 -4.86 0.95 -1.52
CA PHE A 101 -5.28 2.35 -1.65
C PHE A 101 -6.63 2.42 -2.37
N ALA A 102 -7.26 3.53 -2.36
CA ALA A 102 -8.34 4.06 -3.17
C ALA A 102 -9.18 5.11 -2.42
N HIS A 103 -9.37 4.97 -1.09
CA HIS A 103 -10.28 5.84 -0.31
C HIS A 103 -9.95 7.34 -0.38
N ASN A 104 -8.70 7.68 -0.67
CA ASN A 104 -8.29 9.07 -0.87
C ASN A 104 -7.89 9.36 -2.31
N ASP A 105 -7.76 8.33 -3.12
CA ASP A 105 -7.55 8.42 -4.57
C ASP A 105 -8.82 8.91 -5.27
N GLU A 106 -10.00 8.58 -4.76
CA GLU A 106 -11.31 9.05 -5.24
C GLU A 106 -11.60 10.53 -4.99
N LYS A 107 -10.66 11.28 -4.41
CA LYS A 107 -10.81 12.73 -4.26
C LYS A 107 -11.03 13.40 -5.61
N ASN A 108 -11.66 14.57 -5.58
CA ASN A 108 -12.06 15.28 -6.79
C ASN A 108 -12.93 14.41 -7.71
N GLY A 109 -13.61 13.41 -7.16
CA GLY A 109 -14.46 12.53 -7.95
C GLY A 109 -13.71 11.57 -8.87
N GLY A 110 -12.53 11.15 -8.47
CA GLY A 110 -11.71 10.27 -9.28
C GLY A 110 -11.00 10.98 -10.43
N LEU A 111 -10.77 12.29 -10.28
CA LEU A 111 -9.93 13.07 -11.18
C LEU A 111 -8.56 13.33 -10.55
N ASP A 112 -7.52 13.39 -11.36
CA ASP A 112 -6.18 13.69 -10.85
C ASP A 112 -6.13 15.13 -10.31
N GLY A 113 -5.62 15.26 -9.07
CA GLY A 113 -5.61 16.55 -8.39
C GLY A 113 -4.72 17.60 -9.05
N ASP A 114 -3.61 17.18 -9.65
CA ASP A 114 -2.71 18.10 -10.34
C ASP A 114 -3.30 18.58 -11.64
N ASP A 115 -3.98 17.69 -12.39
CA ASP A 115 -4.66 18.06 -13.63
C ASP A 115 -5.81 19.03 -13.36
N VAL A 116 -6.60 18.79 -12.30
CA VAL A 116 -7.68 19.69 -11.89
C VAL A 116 -7.16 21.05 -11.46
N ILE A 117 -6.05 21.08 -10.70
CA ILE A 117 -5.39 22.32 -10.27
C ILE A 117 -4.85 23.08 -11.49
N ALA A 118 -4.20 22.40 -12.41
CA ALA A 118 -3.67 23.01 -13.64
C ALA A 118 -4.80 23.64 -14.47
N HIS A 119 -5.86 22.85 -14.72
CA HIS A 119 -7.02 23.33 -15.46
C HIS A 119 -7.67 24.57 -14.81
N ALA A 120 -7.84 24.58 -13.49
CA ALA A 120 -8.40 25.71 -12.77
C ALA A 120 -7.54 26.96 -12.95
N LYS A 121 -6.21 26.85 -12.84
CA LYS A 121 -5.27 27.96 -13.02
C LYS A 121 -5.30 28.53 -14.44
N GLU A 122 -5.30 27.65 -15.45
CA GLU A 122 -5.35 28.05 -16.87
C GLU A 122 -6.61 28.85 -17.19
N ASN A 123 -7.72 28.56 -16.50
CA ASN A 123 -9.00 29.22 -16.71
C ASN A 123 -9.28 30.35 -15.72
N GLY A 124 -8.28 30.79 -14.93
CA GLY A 124 -8.43 31.86 -13.93
C GLY A 124 -9.42 31.53 -12.80
N GLN A 125 -9.59 30.24 -12.49
CA GLN A 125 -10.52 29.76 -11.48
C GLN A 125 -9.81 29.51 -10.15
N SER A 126 -10.56 29.49 -9.04
CA SER A 126 -10.01 29.15 -7.73
C SER A 126 -9.59 27.68 -7.69
N THR A 127 -8.44 27.44 -7.04
CA THR A 127 -7.96 26.10 -6.70
C THR A 127 -8.40 25.64 -5.31
N ASP A 128 -9.16 26.47 -4.59
CA ASP A 128 -9.60 26.16 -3.23
C ASP A 128 -10.49 24.91 -3.19
N GLY A 129 -10.19 24.01 -2.27
CA GLY A 129 -10.93 22.77 -2.08
C GLY A 129 -10.64 21.68 -3.12
N ILE A 130 -9.67 21.91 -4.04
CA ILE A 130 -9.14 20.86 -4.91
C ILE A 130 -8.10 20.08 -4.13
N ASP A 131 -8.28 18.77 -4.06
CA ASP A 131 -7.38 17.88 -3.30
C ASP A 131 -6.34 17.26 -4.22
N TYR A 132 -5.06 17.62 -4.05
CA TYR A 132 -3.94 17.11 -4.86
C TYR A 132 -3.80 15.57 -4.81
N ARG A 133 -4.36 14.94 -3.78
CA ARG A 133 -4.27 13.48 -3.58
C ARG A 133 -5.11 12.67 -4.56
N GLY A 134 -6.07 13.30 -5.23
CA GLY A 134 -6.91 12.65 -6.21
C GLY A 134 -6.09 12.00 -7.35
N THR A 135 -6.55 10.86 -7.82
CA THR A 135 -5.99 10.15 -8.98
C THR A 135 -7.12 9.66 -9.89
N THR A 136 -6.82 9.41 -11.16
CA THR A 136 -7.76 8.71 -12.05
C THR A 136 -7.55 7.21 -11.94
N ALA A 137 -8.64 6.43 -11.81
CA ALA A 137 -8.56 4.97 -11.67
C ALA A 137 -7.83 4.31 -12.86
N SER A 138 -8.14 4.72 -14.09
CA SER A 138 -7.52 4.18 -15.30
C SER A 138 -6.11 4.69 -15.58
N GLY A 139 -5.71 5.83 -14.99
CA GLY A 139 -4.46 6.55 -15.28
C GLY A 139 -3.50 6.61 -14.10
N THR A 140 -3.51 7.73 -13.37
CA THR A 140 -2.49 8.03 -12.35
C THR A 140 -2.52 7.08 -11.16
N PHE A 141 -3.66 6.51 -10.78
CA PHE A 141 -3.72 5.45 -9.77
C PHE A 141 -2.88 4.23 -10.19
N LYS A 142 -3.12 3.69 -11.39
CA LYS A 142 -2.34 2.57 -11.92
C LYS A 142 -0.85 2.88 -12.00
N LYS A 143 -0.50 4.12 -12.37
CA LYS A 143 0.90 4.56 -12.42
C LYS A 143 1.60 4.36 -11.07
N TYR A 144 0.99 4.82 -9.98
CA TYR A 144 1.60 4.69 -8.65
C TYR A 144 1.58 3.25 -8.14
N ILE A 145 0.51 2.50 -8.40
CA ILE A 145 0.47 1.07 -8.05
C ILE A 145 1.57 0.29 -8.76
N ARG A 146 1.77 0.51 -10.06
CA ARG A 146 2.88 -0.12 -10.81
C ARG A 146 4.24 0.25 -10.24
N ALA A 147 4.46 1.51 -9.89
CA ALA A 147 5.72 1.94 -9.29
C ALA A 147 6.01 1.18 -7.98
N TYR A 148 5.02 1.02 -7.08
CA TYR A 148 5.17 0.21 -5.88
C TYR A 148 5.54 -1.25 -6.20
N ILE A 149 4.88 -1.84 -7.19
CA ILE A 149 5.13 -3.22 -7.61
C ILE A 149 6.56 -3.38 -8.14
N GLU A 150 6.95 -2.51 -9.07
CA GLU A 150 8.25 -2.57 -9.75
C GLU A 150 9.39 -2.35 -8.77
N GLU A 151 9.31 -1.32 -7.92
CA GLU A 151 10.34 -1.05 -6.92
C GLU A 151 10.43 -2.16 -5.86
N THR A 152 9.29 -2.73 -5.43
CA THR A 152 9.28 -3.89 -4.53
C THR A 152 9.99 -5.07 -5.17
N LYS A 153 9.67 -5.41 -6.41
CA LYS A 153 10.31 -6.49 -7.17
C LYS A 153 11.81 -6.24 -7.37
N ALA A 154 12.20 -5.00 -7.63
CA ALA A 154 13.61 -4.61 -7.79
C ALA A 154 14.43 -4.84 -6.52
N LYS A 155 13.80 -4.85 -5.35
CA LYS A 155 14.40 -5.21 -4.06
C LYS A 155 14.37 -6.72 -3.75
N GLY A 156 13.84 -7.55 -4.64
CA GLY A 156 13.61 -8.97 -4.38
C GLY A 156 12.40 -9.23 -3.46
N GLY A 157 11.62 -8.21 -3.16
CA GLY A 157 10.38 -8.31 -2.38
C GLY A 157 9.22 -8.82 -3.23
N LYS A 158 8.16 -9.24 -2.56
CA LYS A 158 6.93 -9.82 -3.15
C LYS A 158 5.76 -8.85 -2.94
N PRO A 159 5.34 -8.09 -3.98
CA PRO A 159 4.18 -7.22 -3.87
C PRO A 159 2.89 -8.03 -3.84
N VAL A 160 1.98 -7.66 -2.95
CA VAL A 160 0.63 -8.21 -2.84
C VAL A 160 -0.37 -7.07 -2.91
N ILE A 161 -1.20 -7.09 -3.94
CA ILE A 161 -2.23 -6.07 -4.13
C ILE A 161 -3.51 -6.50 -3.41
N VAL A 162 -4.05 -5.59 -2.62
CA VAL A 162 -5.28 -5.77 -1.87
C VAL A 162 -6.31 -4.78 -2.40
N THR A 163 -7.49 -5.26 -2.80
CA THR A 163 -8.58 -4.40 -3.25
C THR A 163 -9.11 -3.54 -2.09
N PRO A 164 -9.59 -2.31 -2.37
CA PRO A 164 -10.10 -1.44 -1.32
C PRO A 164 -11.36 -2.02 -0.68
N ILE A 165 -11.52 -1.73 0.61
CA ILE A 165 -12.73 -2.06 1.35
C ILE A 165 -13.85 -1.10 0.93
N CYS A 166 -15.03 -1.63 0.62
CA CYS A 166 -16.20 -0.81 0.31
C CYS A 166 -16.60 0.07 1.49
N ARG A 167 -16.92 1.34 1.22
CA ARG A 167 -17.52 2.21 2.24
C ARG A 167 -18.95 1.78 2.54
N LYS A 168 -19.30 1.82 3.80
CA LYS A 168 -20.62 1.42 4.28
C LYS A 168 -21.62 2.57 4.14
N TYR A 169 -21.89 2.99 2.91
CA TYR A 169 -22.92 3.97 2.59
C TYR A 169 -24.22 3.26 2.20
N PHE A 170 -25.23 3.37 3.01
CA PHE A 170 -26.52 2.74 2.75
C PHE A 170 -27.51 3.66 2.03
N SER A 171 -28.31 3.03 1.17
CA SER A 171 -29.57 3.58 0.66
C SER A 171 -30.63 2.51 0.94
N GLY A 172 -31.43 2.69 1.97
CA GLY A 172 -32.26 1.61 2.51
C GLY A 172 -31.39 0.43 2.96
N ASN A 173 -31.63 -0.76 2.45
CA ASN A 173 -30.90 -2.00 2.79
C ASN A 173 -29.74 -2.30 1.80
N THR A 174 -29.47 -1.41 0.85
CA THR A 174 -28.41 -1.59 -0.14
C THR A 174 -27.26 -0.62 0.08
N ILE A 175 -26.05 -1.03 -0.24
CA ILE A 175 -24.87 -0.16 -0.24
C ILE A 175 -24.92 0.66 -1.55
N ARG A 176 -24.81 1.99 -1.42
CA ARG A 176 -24.72 2.88 -2.57
C ARG A 176 -23.35 2.73 -3.25
N ARG A 177 -23.33 2.82 -4.56
CA ARG A 177 -22.09 2.76 -5.34
C ARG A 177 -21.26 4.04 -5.26
N ASN A 178 -21.92 5.20 -5.21
CA ASN A 178 -21.25 6.53 -5.18
C ASN A 178 -20.29 6.67 -4.02
N GLY A 179 -19.07 7.09 -4.30
CA GLY A 179 -18.03 7.26 -3.31
C GLY A 179 -17.53 5.95 -2.73
N MET A 180 -17.61 4.87 -3.48
CA MET A 180 -17.30 3.51 -3.05
C MET A 180 -16.13 2.90 -3.83
N HIS A 181 -15.31 3.71 -4.47
CA HIS A 181 -14.22 3.27 -5.35
C HIS A 181 -14.70 2.66 -6.67
N ASP A 182 -15.99 2.68 -6.87
CA ASP A 182 -16.70 2.24 -8.04
C ASP A 182 -17.51 3.47 -8.51
N LEU A 183 -16.80 4.38 -9.14
CA LEU A 183 -17.37 5.62 -9.65
C LEU A 183 -18.01 5.33 -11.00
N GLY A 184 -19.27 4.88 -10.97
CA GLY A 184 -20.02 4.64 -12.20
C GLY A 184 -20.65 5.89 -12.80
N ASP A 185 -20.61 7.01 -12.06
CA ASP A 185 -21.29 8.24 -12.46
C ASP A 185 -20.28 9.34 -12.78
N SER A 186 -20.44 9.97 -13.91
CA SER A 186 -19.74 11.21 -14.22
C SER A 186 -20.20 12.30 -13.26
N PHE A 187 -19.26 13.07 -12.73
CA PHE A 187 -19.61 14.24 -11.96
C PHE A 187 -18.62 15.39 -12.13
N SER A 188 -19.14 16.58 -12.04
CA SER A 188 -18.34 17.79 -12.04
C SER A 188 -17.97 18.11 -10.60
N ILE A 189 -16.70 17.97 -10.24
CA ILE A 189 -16.20 18.37 -8.94
C ILE A 189 -16.22 19.88 -8.74
N LEU A 190 -16.09 20.58 -9.82
CA LEU A 190 -16.12 22.04 -9.86
C LEU A 190 -17.52 22.56 -10.14
N GLY A 191 -18.55 21.79 -9.82
CA GLY A 191 -19.94 22.06 -10.12
C GLY A 191 -20.55 23.36 -9.61
N SER A 192 -19.75 24.24 -9.02
CA SER A 192 -20.09 25.64 -8.83
C SER A 192 -19.55 26.45 -10.02
N SER A 193 -20.28 27.46 -10.41
CA SER A 193 -19.88 28.40 -11.47
C SER A 193 -18.53 29.09 -11.23
N SER A 194 -18.06 29.09 -9.99
CA SER A 194 -16.76 29.68 -9.58
C SER A 194 -15.55 28.75 -9.81
N LYS A 195 -15.76 27.45 -9.97
CA LYS A 195 -14.69 26.47 -10.13
C LYS A 195 -14.61 25.85 -11.53
N GLY A 196 -15.58 26.11 -12.37
CA GLY A 196 -15.65 25.58 -13.73
C GLY A 196 -15.91 24.06 -13.79
N SER A 197 -15.95 23.55 -14.99
CA SER A 197 -16.04 22.12 -15.26
C SER A 197 -14.70 21.58 -15.74
N VAL A 198 -14.34 20.41 -15.27
CA VAL A 198 -13.16 19.68 -15.77
C VAL A 198 -13.65 18.60 -16.73
N PRO A 199 -12.88 18.25 -17.75
CA PRO A 199 -13.19 17.08 -18.57
C PRO A 199 -13.38 15.86 -17.69
N GLU A 200 -14.45 15.11 -17.92
CA GLU A 200 -14.75 13.91 -17.17
C GLU A 200 -13.67 12.85 -17.37
N SER A 201 -13.28 12.22 -16.28
CA SER A 201 -12.55 10.96 -16.37
C SER A 201 -13.49 9.86 -16.86
N ASP A 202 -12.95 8.79 -17.46
CA ASP A 202 -13.73 7.60 -17.75
C ASP A 202 -14.14 6.92 -16.43
N ASN A 203 -15.30 7.27 -15.93
CA ASN A 203 -15.84 6.80 -14.66
C ASN A 203 -16.46 5.40 -14.73
N THR A 204 -16.40 4.73 -15.88
CA THR A 204 -16.80 3.32 -16.01
C THR A 204 -15.76 2.38 -15.39
N TYR A 205 -14.58 2.91 -15.06
CA TYR A 205 -13.43 2.16 -14.59
C TYR A 205 -13.15 2.45 -13.11
N ASP A 206 -13.49 1.52 -12.25
CA ASP A 206 -13.30 1.67 -10.81
C ASP A 206 -11.86 1.31 -10.33
N TYR A 207 -11.54 1.72 -9.11
CA TYR A 207 -10.22 1.47 -8.51
C TYR A 207 -9.96 -0.01 -8.22
N ALA A 208 -10.99 -0.79 -7.90
CA ALA A 208 -10.85 -2.22 -7.67
C ALA A 208 -10.55 -2.95 -8.98
N GLN A 209 -11.21 -2.54 -10.08
CA GLN A 209 -10.90 -3.05 -11.42
C GLN A 209 -9.49 -2.62 -11.85
N ALA A 210 -9.12 -1.37 -11.58
CA ALA A 210 -7.78 -0.87 -11.88
C ALA A 210 -6.67 -1.71 -11.24
N LEU A 211 -6.89 -2.20 -10.02
CA LEU A 211 -5.94 -3.09 -9.34
C LEU A 211 -5.85 -4.48 -9.98
N ARG A 212 -6.97 -5.01 -10.50
CA ARG A 212 -6.96 -6.30 -11.20
C ARG A 212 -6.23 -6.25 -12.53
N ASP A 213 -6.16 -5.06 -13.14
CA ASP A 213 -5.55 -4.84 -14.46
C ASP A 213 -4.06 -4.45 -14.38
N VAL A 214 -3.49 -4.34 -13.20
CA VAL A 214 -2.07 -4.00 -12.98
C VAL A 214 -1.23 -5.26 -12.82
#